data_e9b0c7e897019cfd2b842cf7473a6483
#
_entry.id   e9b0c7e897019cfd2b842cf7473a6483
#
_cell.length_a   1.000
_cell.length_b   1.000
_cell.length_c   1.000
_cell.angle_alpha   90.00
_cell.angle_beta   90.00
_cell.angle_gamma   90.00
#
_symmetry.space_group_name_H-M   'P 1'
#
loop_
_entity.id
_entity.type
_entity.pdbx_description
1 polymer ?
#
loop_
_entity_poly.entity_id
_entity_poly.type
_entity_poly.pdbx_seq_one_letter_code
_entity_poly.pdbx_strand_id
1 'polypeptide(L)'
;MRFLFPGLMALSLACAGLAGAAMAGPSLAGPNLAGPNLAQAQDSGMVKLETADDSRGWDAVGKLVLGKNGFCTGALIGPQLVLTAAHCLYDKTTGVQIRPEEIEFQAGFRNGRAVAYRRVSRAVTHPDYRYAATDQLDRVANDLALLELSQPIRLPSLLPFETGATPVEGDAVDVVSYAQYREEAPSIQEACKVLAGRRTALILSCSVDFGSSGAPVFSIRDGVAQVVSVISAKAEVDGRKVALAVPLAEPLAALRQALEDSKAASLRGGKTVSVISGGTRSGAKFIKP
;
A
#
# COMPACT_ATOMS: atom_id res chain seq x y z
N MET A 1 -3.10 -69.39 10.27
CA MET A 1 -1.97 -70.31 10.06
C MET A 1 -0.76 -69.74 10.78
N ARG A 2 -0.34 -70.47 11.82
CA ARG A 2 0.85 -70.25 12.67
C ARG A 2 2.12 -70.68 11.93
N PHE A 3 3.23 -69.96 12.14
CA PHE A 3 4.61 -70.46 12.21
C PHE A 3 5.43 -69.38 12.90
N LEU A 4 5.84 -69.54 14.01
CA LEU A 4 6.83 -70.07 14.95
C LEU A 4 8.30 -69.83 14.53
N PHE A 5 8.99 -69.16 15.46
CA PHE A 5 10.42 -68.94 15.74
C PHE A 5 11.37 -70.12 15.49
N PRO A 6 12.71 -69.97 15.45
CA PRO A 6 13.63 -69.63 16.54
C PRO A 6 14.83 -68.75 16.10
N GLY A 7 15.53 -67.89 16.85
CA GLY A 7 16.29 -68.16 18.08
C GLY A 7 17.75 -68.58 17.83
N LEU A 8 18.74 -67.71 18.13
CA LEU A 8 20.08 -68.02 18.60
C LEU A 8 20.90 -66.78 18.79
N MET A 9 21.24 -66.43 19.94
CA MET A 9 22.46 -66.74 20.76
C MET A 9 23.53 -65.62 20.68
N ALA A 10 23.82 -65.15 21.85
CA ALA A 10 24.82 -64.17 22.28
C ALA A 10 26.27 -64.61 21.96
N LEU A 11 27.10 -63.59 21.75
CA LEU A 11 28.54 -63.74 22.03
C LEU A 11 29.02 -62.38 22.63
N SER A 12 29.32 -62.47 23.93
CA SER A 12 30.00 -61.47 24.72
C SER A 12 31.49 -61.50 24.41
N LEU A 13 32.09 -60.36 24.08
CA LEU A 13 33.56 -60.23 24.18
C LEU A 13 33.82 -58.94 25.02
N ALA A 14 34.33 -59.24 26.23
CA ALA A 14 34.92 -58.25 27.11
C ALA A 14 36.33 -57.93 26.63
N CYS A 15 36.64 -56.64 26.42
CA CYS A 15 38.01 -56.15 26.40
C CYS A 15 38.14 -54.99 27.39
N ALA A 16 38.95 -55.28 28.40
CA ALA A 16 39.34 -54.40 29.47
C ALA A 16 40.43 -53.43 29.01
N GLY A 17 40.36 -52.21 29.52
CA GLY A 17 41.53 -51.44 29.89
C GLY A 17 42.02 -50.38 28.94
N LEU A 18 41.89 -49.15 29.34
CA LEU A 18 43.02 -48.27 29.67
C LEU A 18 42.43 -46.89 30.04
N ALA A 19 42.59 -46.56 31.31
CA ALA A 19 42.25 -45.22 31.81
C ALA A 19 43.29 -44.21 31.30
N GLY A 20 42.87 -43.35 30.38
CA GLY A 20 43.59 -42.14 30.00
C GLY A 20 43.01 -40.93 30.71
N ALA A 21 43.78 -40.40 31.66
CA ALA A 21 43.43 -39.14 32.33
C ALA A 21 43.50 -38.01 31.31
N ALA A 22 42.33 -37.50 30.88
CA ALA A 22 42.22 -36.28 30.11
C ALA A 22 42.31 -35.09 31.03
N MET A 23 43.40 -34.34 30.93
CA MET A 23 43.56 -33.02 31.56
C MET A 23 42.50 -32.10 30.98
N ALA A 24 41.58 -31.65 31.85
CA ALA A 24 40.63 -30.59 31.55
C ALA A 24 41.38 -29.24 31.52
N GLY A 25 41.67 -28.73 30.34
CA GLY A 25 42.12 -27.35 30.16
C GLY A 25 40.96 -26.38 30.39
N PRO A 26 41.21 -25.18 30.92
CA PRO A 26 40.15 -24.17 31.12
C PRO A 26 39.62 -23.71 29.77
N SER A 27 38.30 -23.96 29.54
CA SER A 27 37.58 -23.46 28.38
C SER A 27 37.40 -21.93 28.58
N LEU A 28 38.19 -21.15 27.85
CA LEU A 28 37.93 -19.72 27.71
C LEU A 28 36.68 -19.55 26.88
N ALA A 29 35.55 -19.39 27.56
CA ALA A 29 34.32 -18.93 26.94
C ALA A 29 34.54 -17.47 26.47
N GLY A 30 34.89 -17.28 25.21
CA GLY A 30 34.90 -15.99 24.55
C GLY A 30 33.48 -15.38 24.57
N PRO A 31 33.36 -14.04 24.63
CA PRO A 31 32.05 -13.42 24.57
C PRO A 31 31.36 -13.83 23.26
N ASN A 32 30.18 -14.42 23.38
CA ASN A 32 29.25 -14.61 22.26
C ASN A 32 28.86 -13.24 21.72
N LEU A 33 29.60 -12.78 20.74
CA LEU A 33 29.15 -11.70 19.86
C LEU A 33 28.05 -12.32 18.98
N ALA A 34 26.83 -12.36 19.53
CA ALA A 34 25.64 -12.51 18.73
C ALA A 34 25.65 -11.27 17.82
N GLY A 35 26.19 -11.42 16.62
CA GLY A 35 26.05 -10.45 15.55
C GLY A 35 24.57 -10.17 15.35
N PRO A 36 24.18 -8.96 14.88
CA PRO A 36 22.81 -8.66 14.59
C PRO A 36 22.30 -9.80 13.70
N ASN A 37 21.20 -10.40 14.14
CA ASN A 37 20.46 -11.37 13.38
C ASN A 37 20.10 -10.70 12.06
N LEU A 38 20.89 -10.93 11.02
CA LEU A 38 20.53 -10.61 9.64
C LEU A 38 19.34 -11.52 9.35
N ALA A 39 18.17 -11.10 9.82
CA ALA A 39 16.91 -11.66 9.39
C ALA A 39 17.01 -11.71 7.88
N GLN A 40 16.99 -12.91 7.34
CA GLN A 40 17.09 -13.21 5.94
C GLN A 40 16.18 -12.25 5.20
N ALA A 41 16.75 -11.25 4.55
CA ALA A 41 16.09 -10.50 3.52
C ALA A 41 15.72 -11.57 2.49
N GLN A 42 14.49 -12.06 2.57
CA GLN A 42 13.95 -12.89 1.50
C GLN A 42 14.12 -12.02 0.26
N ASP A 43 14.88 -12.53 -0.71
CA ASP A 43 15.07 -11.86 -1.99
C ASP A 43 13.69 -11.71 -2.62
N SER A 44 13.06 -10.58 -2.35
CA SER A 44 11.71 -10.26 -2.80
C SER A 44 11.70 -9.85 -4.27
N GLY A 45 12.86 -9.82 -4.93
CA GLY A 45 13.01 -9.23 -6.25
C GLY A 45 12.72 -7.73 -6.27
N MET A 46 12.71 -7.08 -5.10
CA MET A 46 12.34 -5.68 -4.97
C MET A 46 13.57 -4.79 -5.06
N VAL A 47 13.58 -3.88 -6.03
CA VAL A 47 14.68 -2.92 -6.26
C VAL A 47 14.28 -1.57 -5.69
N LYS A 48 15.12 -1.00 -4.84
CA LYS A 48 14.92 0.33 -4.27
C LYS A 48 15.34 1.41 -5.28
N LEU A 49 14.49 2.40 -5.49
CA LEU A 49 14.72 3.53 -6.41
C LEU A 49 15.37 4.70 -5.65
N GLU A 50 16.68 4.59 -5.39
CA GLU A 50 17.39 5.51 -4.50
C GLU A 50 17.78 6.82 -5.17
N THR A 51 18.06 6.78 -6.46
CA THR A 51 18.52 7.97 -7.22
C THR A 51 17.38 8.58 -8.06
N ALA A 52 17.60 9.77 -8.56
CA ALA A 52 16.65 10.41 -9.49
C ALA A 52 16.58 9.67 -10.83
N ASP A 53 17.67 9.02 -11.22
CA ASP A 53 17.69 8.23 -12.45
C ASP A 53 16.93 6.92 -12.28
N ASP A 54 17.08 6.23 -11.14
CA ASP A 54 16.33 4.99 -10.85
C ASP A 54 14.82 5.23 -10.82
N SER A 55 14.39 6.38 -10.27
CA SER A 55 12.97 6.71 -10.13
C SER A 55 12.37 7.41 -11.35
N ARG A 56 13.16 7.62 -12.40
CA ARG A 56 12.69 8.28 -13.63
C ARG A 56 11.49 7.53 -14.21
N GLY A 57 10.39 8.27 -14.41
CA GLY A 57 9.12 7.70 -14.85
C GLY A 57 8.20 7.22 -13.71
N TRP A 58 8.72 7.11 -12.48
CA TRP A 58 7.95 6.66 -11.32
C TRP A 58 7.62 7.77 -10.31
N ASP A 59 8.06 9.01 -10.55
CA ASP A 59 7.86 10.14 -9.62
C ASP A 59 6.38 10.50 -9.37
N ALA A 60 5.46 10.02 -10.22
CA ALA A 60 4.02 10.14 -10.01
C ALA A 60 3.46 9.12 -8.99
N VAL A 61 4.27 8.14 -8.55
CA VAL A 61 4.00 7.37 -7.33
C VAL A 61 4.47 8.18 -6.14
N GLY A 62 3.63 8.31 -5.12
CA GLY A 62 3.92 9.14 -3.96
C GLY A 62 3.59 8.46 -2.64
N LYS A 63 4.23 8.93 -1.59
CA LYS A 63 3.92 8.59 -0.22
C LYS A 63 2.71 9.42 0.24
N LEU A 64 1.71 8.77 0.80
CA LEU A 64 0.56 9.41 1.43
C LEU A 64 0.79 9.45 2.93
N VAL A 65 1.04 10.63 3.49
CA VAL A 65 1.15 10.84 4.93
C VAL A 65 -0.25 11.07 5.49
N LEU A 66 -0.64 10.25 6.47
CA LEU A 66 -2.00 10.15 6.99
C LEU A 66 -2.08 10.77 8.39
N GLY A 67 -1.85 12.06 8.49
CA GLY A 67 -1.79 12.76 9.78
C GLY A 67 -0.70 12.15 10.69
N LYS A 68 -1.12 11.65 11.87
CA LYS A 68 -0.23 10.96 12.83
C LYS A 68 -0.26 9.44 12.69
N ASN A 69 -1.03 8.91 11.75
CA ASN A 69 -1.43 7.49 11.72
C ASN A 69 -0.59 6.61 10.79
N GLY A 70 0.53 7.13 10.32
CA GLY A 70 1.41 6.39 9.42
C GLY A 70 1.29 6.86 7.96
N PHE A 71 1.55 5.95 7.04
CA PHE A 71 1.54 6.27 5.62
C PHE A 71 0.97 5.12 4.78
N CYS A 72 0.56 5.47 3.59
CA CYS A 72 0.23 4.59 2.47
C CYS A 72 0.99 5.01 1.22
N THR A 73 0.79 4.30 0.14
CA THR A 73 1.23 4.68 -1.19
C THR A 73 0.04 5.17 -2.02
N GLY A 74 0.26 6.07 -2.96
CA GLY A 74 -0.74 6.49 -3.93
C GLY A 74 -0.10 6.81 -5.27
N ALA A 75 -0.91 6.90 -6.31
CA ALA A 75 -0.47 7.24 -7.68
C ALA A 75 -1.25 8.42 -8.23
N LEU A 76 -0.54 9.38 -8.82
CA LEU A 76 -1.14 10.47 -9.56
C LEU A 76 -1.69 9.94 -10.89
N ILE A 77 -3.01 10.02 -11.09
CA ILE A 77 -3.72 9.59 -12.31
C ILE A 77 -4.40 10.74 -13.05
N GLY A 78 -4.12 11.94 -12.64
CA GLY A 78 -4.52 13.22 -13.23
C GLY A 78 -3.78 14.35 -12.53
N PRO A 79 -3.70 15.54 -13.11
CA PRO A 79 -2.90 16.64 -12.53
C PRO A 79 -3.26 16.98 -11.08
N GLN A 80 -4.45 16.66 -10.64
CA GLN A 80 -4.98 16.95 -9.30
C GLN A 80 -5.65 15.72 -8.67
N LEU A 81 -5.44 14.51 -9.23
CA LEU A 81 -6.16 13.31 -8.84
C LEU A 81 -5.20 12.19 -8.46
N VAL A 82 -5.26 11.75 -7.21
CA VAL A 82 -4.48 10.63 -6.68
C VAL A 82 -5.39 9.44 -6.40
N LEU A 83 -4.97 8.27 -6.86
CA LEU A 83 -5.59 6.97 -6.61
C LEU A 83 -4.85 6.27 -5.46
N THR A 84 -5.61 5.66 -4.55
CA THR A 84 -5.08 4.88 -3.43
C THR A 84 -6.11 3.86 -2.94
N ALA A 85 -5.82 3.13 -1.86
CA ALA A 85 -6.78 2.24 -1.21
C ALA A 85 -7.71 3.01 -0.26
N ALA A 86 -8.97 2.59 -0.18
CA ALA A 86 -9.97 3.22 0.68
C ALA A 86 -9.65 3.10 2.17
N HIS A 87 -9.12 1.93 2.60
CA HIS A 87 -8.75 1.73 4.01
C HIS A 87 -7.68 2.69 4.51
N CYS A 88 -6.86 3.27 3.61
CA CYS A 88 -5.88 4.31 3.95
C CYS A 88 -6.53 5.58 4.50
N LEU A 89 -7.80 5.82 4.21
CA LEU A 89 -8.53 7.00 4.66
C LEU A 89 -9.16 6.83 6.04
N TYR A 90 -8.87 5.72 6.73
CA TYR A 90 -9.43 5.46 8.05
C TYR A 90 -8.33 5.28 9.09
N ASP A 91 -8.53 5.87 10.25
CA ASP A 91 -7.69 5.63 11.40
C ASP A 91 -7.84 4.18 11.87
N LYS A 92 -6.72 3.45 11.94
CA LYS A 92 -6.71 2.01 12.25
C LYS A 92 -7.17 1.69 13.67
N THR A 93 -7.06 2.66 14.59
CA THR A 93 -7.39 2.48 16.00
C THR A 93 -8.86 2.77 16.25
N THR A 94 -9.37 3.86 15.67
CA THR A 94 -10.72 4.36 15.93
C THR A 94 -11.73 3.97 14.85
N GLY A 95 -11.27 3.58 13.66
CA GLY A 95 -12.12 3.32 12.50
C GLY A 95 -12.76 4.59 11.92
N VAL A 96 -12.39 5.76 12.41
CA VAL A 96 -12.91 7.05 11.94
C VAL A 96 -12.19 7.47 10.67
N GLN A 97 -12.91 8.02 9.72
CA GLN A 97 -12.33 8.56 8.50
C GLN A 97 -11.44 9.77 8.80
N ILE A 98 -10.22 9.76 8.27
CA ILE A 98 -9.26 10.85 8.37
C ILE A 98 -9.76 12.04 7.55
N ARG A 99 -9.68 13.24 8.10
CA ARG A 99 -10.08 14.45 7.38
C ARG A 99 -9.14 14.68 6.19
N PRO A 100 -9.67 15.03 5.00
CA PRO A 100 -8.85 15.21 3.81
C PRO A 100 -7.66 16.16 4.00
N GLU A 101 -7.86 17.27 4.70
CA GLU A 101 -6.83 18.29 4.97
C GLU A 101 -5.69 17.81 5.88
N GLU A 102 -5.83 16.68 6.54
CA GLU A 102 -4.79 16.01 7.33
C GLU A 102 -3.93 15.06 6.50
N ILE A 103 -4.32 14.84 5.24
CA ILE A 103 -3.61 13.95 4.32
C ILE A 103 -2.71 14.79 3.41
N GLU A 104 -1.45 14.39 3.29
CA GLU A 104 -0.49 14.99 2.36
C GLU A 104 0.02 13.96 1.36
N PHE A 105 -0.05 14.28 0.09
CA PHE A 105 0.57 13.52 -0.99
C PHE A 105 1.97 14.08 -1.30
N GLN A 106 2.98 13.21 -1.20
CA GLN A 106 4.38 13.49 -1.43
C GLN A 106 4.82 12.74 -2.69
N ALA A 107 4.67 13.36 -3.87
CA ALA A 107 5.01 12.76 -5.15
C ALA A 107 6.52 12.54 -5.26
N GLY A 108 6.94 11.35 -5.68
CA GLY A 108 8.35 11.01 -5.89
C GLY A 108 9.22 11.22 -4.66
N PHE A 109 8.69 10.94 -3.45
CA PHE A 109 9.44 11.13 -2.20
C PHE A 109 10.66 10.22 -2.13
N ARG A 110 11.84 10.82 -1.90
CA ARG A 110 13.12 10.12 -1.70
C ARG A 110 13.99 10.87 -0.71
N ASN A 111 14.64 10.14 0.19
CA ASN A 111 15.66 10.64 1.10
C ASN A 111 15.26 11.97 1.77
N GLY A 112 14.05 12.02 2.34
CA GLY A 112 13.52 13.18 3.03
C GLY A 112 12.93 14.28 2.14
N ARG A 113 12.89 14.12 0.80
CA ARG A 113 12.36 15.14 -0.13
C ARG A 113 11.42 14.54 -1.16
N ALA A 114 10.32 15.22 -1.41
CA ALA A 114 9.43 14.91 -2.54
C ALA A 114 9.66 15.89 -3.69
N VAL A 115 9.34 15.45 -4.90
CA VAL A 115 9.32 16.30 -6.11
C VAL A 115 8.18 17.33 -5.99
N ALA A 116 7.07 16.95 -5.38
CA ALA A 116 5.97 17.85 -5.05
C ALA A 116 5.25 17.41 -3.77
N TYR A 117 4.83 18.39 -2.96
CA TYR A 117 4.01 18.21 -1.76
C TYR A 117 2.64 18.83 -2.02
N ARG A 118 1.56 18.08 -1.79
CA ARG A 118 0.18 18.60 -1.93
C ARG A 118 -0.71 18.05 -0.83
N ARG A 119 -1.42 18.95 -0.15
CA ARG A 119 -2.52 18.55 0.75
C ARG A 119 -3.71 18.09 -0.07
N VAL A 120 -4.51 17.24 0.54
CA VAL A 120 -5.77 16.78 -0.04
C VAL A 120 -6.88 17.77 0.33
N SER A 121 -7.68 18.17 -0.64
CA SER A 121 -8.86 19.04 -0.45
C SER A 121 -10.15 18.24 -0.34
N ARG A 122 -10.18 17.03 -0.92
CA ARG A 122 -11.34 16.15 -0.95
C ARG A 122 -10.89 14.69 -1.07
N ALA A 123 -11.58 13.80 -0.38
CA ALA A 123 -11.35 12.37 -0.45
C ALA A 123 -12.69 11.64 -0.60
N VAL A 124 -12.75 10.66 -1.48
CA VAL A 124 -13.91 9.79 -1.65
C VAL A 124 -13.46 8.34 -1.69
N THR A 125 -14.19 7.48 -0.99
CA THR A 125 -14.05 6.03 -1.10
C THR A 125 -15.06 5.48 -2.08
N HIS A 126 -14.81 4.28 -2.60
CA HIS A 126 -15.80 3.61 -3.43
C HIS A 126 -17.14 3.48 -2.67
N PRO A 127 -18.31 3.76 -3.30
CA PRO A 127 -19.61 3.75 -2.60
C PRO A 127 -19.92 2.42 -1.91
N ASP A 128 -19.49 1.31 -2.50
CA ASP A 128 -19.70 -0.04 -1.96
C ASP A 128 -18.60 -0.51 -1.01
N TYR A 129 -17.58 0.31 -0.74
CA TYR A 129 -16.53 -0.05 0.21
C TYR A 129 -17.08 -0.11 1.64
N ARG A 130 -16.66 -1.13 2.39
CA ARG A 130 -17.08 -1.36 3.79
C ARG A 130 -15.86 -1.59 4.68
N TYR A 131 -15.43 -0.53 5.38
CA TYR A 131 -14.27 -0.60 6.28
C TYR A 131 -14.42 -1.62 7.40
N ALA A 132 -15.63 -1.73 7.97
CA ALA A 132 -15.95 -2.63 9.07
C ALA A 132 -16.37 -4.05 8.65
N ALA A 133 -16.21 -4.42 7.37
CA ALA A 133 -16.51 -5.78 6.93
C ALA A 133 -15.65 -6.80 7.69
N THR A 134 -16.25 -7.89 8.14
CA THR A 134 -15.56 -8.96 8.89
C THR A 134 -14.85 -9.94 7.98
N ASP A 135 -15.40 -10.18 6.79
CA ASP A 135 -14.75 -11.01 5.77
C ASP A 135 -13.62 -10.26 5.08
N GLN A 136 -12.49 -10.95 4.87
CA GLN A 136 -11.31 -10.33 4.27
C GLN A 136 -11.53 -9.98 2.80
N LEU A 137 -12.23 -10.81 2.03
CA LEU A 137 -12.51 -10.55 0.62
C LEU A 137 -13.48 -9.38 0.47
N ASP A 138 -14.49 -9.26 1.35
CA ASP A 138 -15.39 -8.11 1.38
C ASP A 138 -14.65 -6.81 1.71
N ARG A 139 -13.61 -6.86 2.55
CA ARG A 139 -12.76 -5.69 2.83
C ARG A 139 -11.86 -5.31 1.67
N VAL A 140 -11.40 -6.29 0.88
CA VAL A 140 -10.61 -6.05 -0.33
C VAL A 140 -11.50 -5.56 -1.48
N ALA A 141 -12.73 -6.09 -1.55
CA ALA A 141 -13.67 -5.67 -2.58
C ALA A 141 -13.93 -4.16 -2.49
N ASN A 142 -13.76 -3.47 -3.61
CA ASN A 142 -13.97 -2.02 -3.72
C ASN A 142 -13.06 -1.16 -2.80
N ASP A 143 -11.94 -1.70 -2.29
CA ASP A 143 -10.98 -0.98 -1.45
C ASP A 143 -10.18 0.04 -2.28
N LEU A 144 -10.88 1.00 -2.84
CA LEU A 144 -10.35 2.08 -3.69
C LEU A 144 -10.83 3.44 -3.23
N ALA A 145 -9.97 4.44 -3.35
CA ALA A 145 -10.27 5.83 -3.06
C ALA A 145 -9.64 6.78 -4.08
N LEU A 146 -10.29 7.91 -4.30
CA LEU A 146 -9.74 9.05 -5.02
C LEU A 146 -9.56 10.24 -4.07
N LEU A 147 -8.40 10.89 -4.21
CA LEU A 147 -8.04 12.10 -3.49
C LEU A 147 -7.91 13.25 -4.48
N GLU A 148 -8.64 14.32 -4.26
CA GLU A 148 -8.44 15.58 -4.98
C GLU A 148 -7.43 16.44 -4.22
N LEU A 149 -6.34 16.79 -4.88
CA LEU A 149 -5.29 17.63 -4.31
C LEU A 149 -5.78 19.09 -4.22
N SER A 150 -5.29 19.85 -3.25
CA SER A 150 -5.62 21.26 -3.08
C SER A 150 -5.17 22.14 -4.28
N GLN A 151 -4.11 21.70 -4.95
CA GLN A 151 -3.58 22.35 -6.15
C GLN A 151 -3.04 21.28 -7.12
N PRO A 152 -3.14 21.48 -8.43
CA PRO A 152 -2.60 20.55 -9.40
C PRO A 152 -1.08 20.49 -9.35
N ILE A 153 -0.53 19.33 -9.73
CA ILE A 153 0.89 19.15 -10.03
C ILE A 153 1.05 19.26 -11.54
N ARG A 154 1.79 20.30 -11.99
CA ARG A 154 2.03 20.59 -13.41
C ARG A 154 3.54 20.73 -13.64
N LEU A 155 4.26 19.63 -13.41
CA LEU A 155 5.70 19.56 -13.63
C LEU A 155 5.96 18.69 -14.88
N PRO A 156 6.75 19.16 -15.85
CA PRO A 156 7.07 18.39 -17.06
C PRO A 156 7.71 17.03 -16.77
N SER A 157 8.43 16.91 -15.67
CA SER A 157 9.08 15.66 -15.22
C SER A 157 8.17 14.72 -14.45
N LEU A 158 6.95 15.14 -14.11
CA LEU A 158 6.02 14.37 -13.29
C LEU A 158 4.67 14.30 -14.00
N LEU A 159 4.53 13.33 -14.89
CA LEU A 159 3.30 13.09 -15.65
C LEU A 159 2.42 12.10 -14.90
N PRO A 160 1.10 12.36 -14.79
CA PRO A 160 0.16 11.39 -14.26
C PRO A 160 0.15 10.10 -15.09
N PHE A 161 -0.03 8.97 -14.42
CA PHE A 161 -0.20 7.69 -15.11
C PHE A 161 -1.57 7.59 -15.77
N GLU A 162 -1.59 6.96 -16.92
CA GLU A 162 -2.83 6.48 -17.52
C GLU A 162 -3.36 5.26 -16.75
N THR A 163 -4.65 5.00 -16.88
CA THR A 163 -5.27 3.80 -16.32
C THR A 163 -5.58 2.81 -17.43
N GLY A 164 -5.29 1.53 -17.21
CA GLY A 164 -5.43 0.47 -18.19
C GLY A 164 -6.51 -0.56 -17.84
N ALA A 165 -6.65 -1.55 -18.73
CA ALA A 165 -7.57 -2.67 -18.54
C ALA A 165 -7.11 -3.59 -17.40
N THR A 166 -8.05 -4.24 -16.74
CA THR A 166 -7.77 -5.25 -15.70
C THR A 166 -6.94 -6.38 -16.28
N PRO A 167 -5.80 -6.74 -15.66
CA PRO A 167 -4.97 -7.85 -16.12
C PRO A 167 -5.65 -9.18 -15.83
N VAL A 168 -5.28 -10.21 -16.61
CA VAL A 168 -5.81 -11.57 -16.45
C VAL A 168 -4.76 -12.51 -15.84
N GLU A 169 -5.19 -13.68 -15.42
CA GLU A 169 -4.30 -14.72 -14.87
C GLU A 169 -3.15 -15.04 -15.85
N GLY A 170 -1.93 -15.10 -15.30
CA GLY A 170 -0.69 -15.30 -16.06
C GLY A 170 -0.01 -14.02 -16.54
N ASP A 171 -0.72 -12.88 -16.57
CA ASP A 171 -0.11 -11.60 -16.96
C ASP A 171 1.02 -11.21 -15.98
N ALA A 172 2.04 -10.56 -16.53
CA ALA A 172 3.08 -9.90 -15.75
C ALA A 172 2.63 -8.49 -15.37
N VAL A 173 2.90 -8.11 -14.12
CA VAL A 173 2.60 -6.77 -13.59
C VAL A 173 3.75 -6.31 -12.71
N ASP A 174 3.90 -5.00 -12.58
CA ASP A 174 4.91 -4.37 -11.74
C ASP A 174 4.22 -3.60 -10.60
N VAL A 175 4.89 -3.51 -9.45
CA VAL A 175 4.39 -2.74 -8.30
C VAL A 175 5.46 -1.76 -7.85
N VAL A 176 5.10 -0.48 -7.73
CA VAL A 176 5.96 0.55 -7.14
C VAL A 176 5.34 1.02 -5.84
N SER A 177 6.06 0.90 -4.73
CA SER A 177 5.49 1.19 -3.42
C SER A 177 6.51 1.69 -2.40
N TYR A 178 6.03 2.48 -1.45
CA TYR A 178 6.68 2.69 -0.16
C TYR A 178 6.25 1.58 0.80
N ALA A 179 7.10 1.22 1.77
CA ALA A 179 6.68 0.32 2.85
C ALA A 179 7.55 0.49 4.08
N GLN A 180 7.12 -0.12 5.18
CA GLN A 180 7.88 -0.18 6.42
C GLN A 180 9.30 -0.71 6.14
N TYR A 181 10.30 -0.10 6.77
CA TYR A 181 11.74 -0.32 6.56
C TYR A 181 12.31 0.12 5.20
N ARG A 182 11.48 0.70 4.32
CA ARG A 182 11.88 1.30 3.03
C ARG A 182 11.00 2.51 2.69
N GLU A 183 10.60 3.26 3.71
CA GLU A 183 9.76 4.45 3.62
C GLU A 183 10.48 5.68 3.05
N GLU A 184 11.81 5.63 2.99
CA GLU A 184 12.64 6.77 2.53
C GLU A 184 12.82 6.84 1.01
N ALA A 185 12.47 5.77 0.29
CA ALA A 185 12.42 5.78 -1.17
C ALA A 185 11.45 4.69 -1.65
N PRO A 186 10.79 4.88 -2.82
CA PRO A 186 9.96 3.83 -3.37
C PRO A 186 10.82 2.65 -3.82
N SER A 187 10.23 1.47 -3.88
CA SER A 187 10.84 0.31 -4.48
C SER A 187 9.93 -0.25 -5.55
N ILE A 188 10.52 -0.76 -6.61
CA ILE A 188 9.83 -1.47 -7.68
C ILE A 188 10.03 -2.98 -7.53
N GLN A 189 8.99 -3.74 -7.75
CA GLN A 189 9.06 -5.17 -8.03
C GLN A 189 8.48 -5.42 -9.41
N GLU A 190 9.33 -5.88 -10.30
CA GLU A 190 8.96 -6.16 -11.69
C GLU A 190 8.55 -7.61 -11.88
N ALA A 191 7.78 -7.85 -12.93
CA ALA A 191 7.40 -9.18 -13.40
C ALA A 191 6.70 -10.08 -12.37
N CYS A 192 5.98 -9.49 -11.41
CA CYS A 192 5.01 -10.24 -10.61
C CYS A 192 3.98 -10.89 -11.54
N LYS A 193 3.42 -12.03 -11.10
CA LYS A 193 2.38 -12.73 -11.84
C LYS A 193 1.02 -12.50 -11.23
N VAL A 194 0.01 -12.32 -12.07
CA VAL A 194 -1.39 -12.49 -11.67
C VAL A 194 -1.64 -13.99 -11.49
N LEU A 195 -1.77 -14.44 -10.25
CA LEU A 195 -1.94 -15.85 -9.90
C LEU A 195 -3.40 -16.30 -10.04
N ALA A 196 -4.33 -15.39 -9.75
CA ALA A 196 -5.75 -15.59 -9.94
C ALA A 196 -6.46 -14.23 -9.98
N GLY A 197 -7.59 -14.16 -10.68
CA GLY A 197 -8.40 -12.95 -10.78
C GLY A 197 -9.88 -13.25 -10.61
N ARG A 198 -10.54 -12.38 -9.84
CA ARG A 198 -12.01 -12.28 -9.74
C ARG A 198 -12.42 -10.83 -10.01
N ARG A 199 -13.72 -10.59 -10.22
CA ARG A 199 -14.22 -9.21 -10.46
C ARG A 199 -13.82 -8.22 -9.36
N THR A 200 -13.68 -8.67 -8.13
CA THR A 200 -13.46 -7.83 -6.94
C THR A 200 -12.05 -7.91 -6.37
N ALA A 201 -11.23 -8.86 -6.79
CA ALA A 201 -9.88 -9.04 -6.27
C ALA A 201 -8.96 -9.76 -7.24
N LEU A 202 -7.70 -9.36 -7.27
CA LEU A 202 -6.58 -10.05 -7.92
C LEU A 202 -5.66 -10.60 -6.84
N ILE A 203 -5.11 -11.79 -7.08
CA ILE A 203 -4.03 -12.38 -6.28
C ILE A 203 -2.76 -12.27 -7.08
N LEU A 204 -1.77 -11.58 -6.52
CA LEU A 204 -0.50 -11.31 -7.20
C LEU A 204 0.66 -11.96 -6.45
N SER A 205 1.67 -12.42 -7.17
CA SER A 205 2.90 -12.98 -6.58
C SER A 205 3.83 -11.89 -6.01
N CYS A 206 3.44 -10.63 -6.06
CA CYS A 206 4.24 -9.53 -5.55
C CYS A 206 4.42 -9.61 -4.02
N SER A 207 5.58 -9.21 -3.55
CA SER A 207 5.86 -9.03 -2.13
C SER A 207 5.42 -7.63 -1.69
N VAL A 208 4.53 -7.56 -0.71
CA VAL A 208 4.03 -6.29 -0.17
C VAL A 208 4.11 -6.29 1.35
N ASP A 209 4.23 -5.10 1.94
CA ASP A 209 4.25 -4.92 3.40
C ASP A 209 3.48 -3.66 3.81
N PHE A 210 3.44 -3.38 5.12
CA PHE A 210 2.79 -2.17 5.65
C PHE A 210 3.34 -0.93 4.96
N GLY A 211 2.44 -0.06 4.46
CA GLY A 211 2.78 1.11 3.64
C GLY A 211 2.66 0.88 2.14
N SER A 212 2.71 -0.39 1.66
CA SER A 212 2.40 -0.71 0.26
C SER A 212 0.91 -0.61 -0.06
N SER A 213 0.04 -0.48 0.95
CA SER A 213 -1.39 -0.19 0.79
C SER A 213 -1.60 1.01 -0.13
N GLY A 214 -2.48 0.89 -1.10
CA GLY A 214 -2.75 1.93 -2.08
C GLY A 214 -1.71 2.04 -3.21
N ALA A 215 -0.67 1.19 -3.21
CA ALA A 215 0.32 1.19 -4.27
C ALA A 215 -0.29 0.80 -5.61
N PRO A 216 0.07 1.50 -6.69
CA PRO A 216 -0.36 1.14 -8.04
C PRO A 216 0.29 -0.17 -8.49
N VAL A 217 -0.52 -0.97 -9.17
CA VAL A 217 -0.09 -2.12 -9.96
C VAL A 217 -0.09 -1.71 -11.42
N PHE A 218 1.01 -1.91 -12.10
CA PHE A 218 1.20 -1.48 -13.48
C PHE A 218 1.19 -2.66 -14.45
N SER A 219 0.61 -2.43 -15.61
CA SER A 219 0.87 -3.20 -16.82
C SER A 219 1.74 -2.33 -17.74
N ILE A 220 2.83 -2.89 -18.23
CA ILE A 220 3.71 -2.20 -19.19
C ILE A 220 3.34 -2.66 -20.60
N ARG A 221 2.88 -1.73 -21.43
CA ARG A 221 2.53 -1.98 -22.84
C ARG A 221 3.25 -0.98 -23.71
N ASP A 222 4.00 -1.47 -24.66
CA ASP A 222 4.80 -0.64 -25.59
C ASP A 222 5.71 0.38 -24.86
N GLY A 223 6.23 -0.01 -23.68
CA GLY A 223 7.06 0.85 -22.84
C GLY A 223 6.29 1.88 -22.02
N VAL A 224 4.94 1.87 -22.06
CA VAL A 224 4.10 2.79 -21.28
C VAL A 224 3.52 2.06 -20.08
N ALA A 225 3.76 2.61 -18.89
CA ALA A 225 3.20 2.11 -17.63
C ALA A 225 1.75 2.61 -17.45
N GLN A 226 0.81 1.69 -17.33
CA GLN A 226 -0.61 1.98 -17.05
C GLN A 226 -1.01 1.38 -15.71
N VAL A 227 -1.69 2.15 -14.85
CA VAL A 227 -2.24 1.64 -13.60
C VAL A 227 -3.45 0.76 -13.90
N VAL A 228 -3.38 -0.50 -13.51
CA VAL A 228 -4.42 -1.52 -13.79
C VAL A 228 -5.10 -2.06 -12.54
N SER A 229 -4.47 -1.86 -11.38
CA SER A 229 -4.98 -2.32 -10.09
C SER A 229 -4.31 -1.54 -8.95
N VAL A 230 -4.80 -1.72 -7.72
CA VAL A 230 -4.26 -1.08 -6.50
C VAL A 230 -4.09 -2.14 -5.41
N ILE A 231 -2.95 -2.13 -4.75
CA ILE A 231 -2.65 -3.02 -3.61
C ILE A 231 -3.57 -2.67 -2.44
N SER A 232 -4.30 -3.66 -1.94
CA SER A 232 -5.18 -3.57 -0.78
C SER A 232 -4.58 -4.24 0.45
N ALA A 233 -4.15 -5.49 0.32
CA ALA A 233 -3.71 -6.28 1.47
C ALA A 233 -2.59 -7.26 1.11
N LYS A 234 -1.91 -7.75 2.16
CA LYS A 234 -1.07 -8.94 2.09
C LYS A 234 -1.86 -10.15 2.60
N ALA A 235 -1.63 -11.31 2.01
CA ALA A 235 -2.23 -12.57 2.41
C ALA A 235 -1.21 -13.70 2.28
N GLU A 236 -1.63 -14.88 2.68
CA GLU A 236 -0.90 -16.12 2.47
C GLU A 236 -1.84 -17.15 1.83
N VAL A 237 -1.37 -17.78 0.76
CA VAL A 237 -2.10 -18.83 0.05
C VAL A 237 -1.13 -20.01 -0.10
N ASP A 238 -1.51 -21.16 0.42
CA ASP A 238 -0.69 -22.40 0.41
C ASP A 238 0.76 -22.19 0.90
N GLY A 239 0.91 -21.43 2.00
CA GLY A 239 2.23 -21.13 2.59
C GLY A 239 3.05 -20.09 1.81
N ARG A 240 2.51 -19.49 0.76
CA ARG A 240 3.16 -18.45 -0.04
C ARG A 240 2.58 -17.08 0.26
N LYS A 241 3.45 -16.11 0.50
CA LYS A 241 3.04 -14.71 0.64
C LYS A 241 2.56 -14.18 -0.72
N VAL A 242 1.41 -13.53 -0.73
CA VAL A 242 0.79 -12.94 -1.91
C VAL A 242 0.27 -11.55 -1.61
N ALA A 243 0.11 -10.73 -2.64
CA ALA A 243 -0.61 -9.47 -2.53
C ALA A 243 -2.05 -9.64 -3.03
N LEU A 244 -2.98 -9.01 -2.33
CA LEU A 244 -4.36 -8.83 -2.78
C LEU A 244 -4.49 -7.43 -3.35
N ALA A 245 -5.02 -7.32 -4.55
CA ALA A 245 -5.18 -6.05 -5.24
C ALA A 245 -6.59 -5.92 -5.82
N VAL A 246 -7.06 -4.68 -5.96
CA VAL A 246 -8.40 -4.37 -6.47
C VAL A 246 -8.31 -4.02 -7.95
N PRO A 247 -9.05 -4.70 -8.83
CA PRO A 247 -9.16 -4.31 -10.24
C PRO A 247 -9.67 -2.88 -10.37
N LEU A 248 -9.15 -2.13 -11.36
CA LEU A 248 -9.42 -0.69 -11.43
C LEU A 248 -10.55 -0.32 -12.39
N ALA A 249 -10.71 -1.03 -13.51
CA ALA A 249 -11.49 -0.55 -14.64
C ALA A 249 -12.96 -0.21 -14.31
N GLU A 250 -13.70 -1.13 -13.68
CA GLU A 250 -15.11 -0.87 -13.30
C GLU A 250 -15.24 0.07 -12.09
N PRO A 251 -14.52 -0.16 -10.94
CA PRO A 251 -14.67 0.66 -9.75
C PRO A 251 -14.24 2.13 -9.93
N LEU A 252 -13.31 2.42 -10.84
CA LEU A 252 -12.84 3.78 -11.06
C LEU A 252 -13.93 4.71 -11.60
N ALA A 253 -14.84 4.20 -12.42
CA ALA A 253 -15.95 4.99 -12.95
C ALA A 253 -16.90 5.43 -11.81
N ALA A 254 -17.25 4.50 -10.90
CA ALA A 254 -18.06 4.81 -9.73
C ALA A 254 -17.37 5.82 -8.79
N LEU A 255 -16.05 5.69 -8.59
CA LEU A 255 -15.27 6.65 -7.80
C LEU A 255 -15.24 8.04 -8.41
N ARG A 256 -15.06 8.16 -9.73
CA ARG A 256 -15.10 9.44 -10.43
C ARG A 256 -16.46 10.10 -10.27
N GLN A 257 -17.55 9.35 -10.41
CA GLN A 257 -18.91 9.86 -10.19
C GLN A 257 -19.09 10.33 -8.74
N ALA A 258 -18.68 9.53 -7.75
CA ALA A 258 -18.75 9.91 -6.34
C ALA A 258 -17.96 11.20 -6.02
N LEU A 259 -16.83 11.41 -6.69
CA LEU A 259 -16.05 12.64 -6.55
C LEU A 259 -16.82 13.86 -7.10
N GLU A 260 -17.42 13.74 -8.28
CA GLU A 260 -18.22 14.83 -8.87
C GLU A 260 -19.48 15.13 -8.04
N ASP A 261 -20.16 14.12 -7.52
CA ASP A 261 -21.32 14.27 -6.63
C ASP A 261 -20.92 15.01 -5.34
N SER A 262 -19.76 14.68 -4.78
CA SER A 262 -19.21 15.36 -3.61
C SER A 262 -18.88 16.83 -3.88
N LYS A 263 -18.36 17.15 -5.07
CA LYS A 263 -18.14 18.56 -5.52
C LYS A 263 -19.46 19.31 -5.61
N ALA A 264 -20.44 18.71 -6.27
CA ALA A 264 -21.76 19.32 -6.45
C ALA A 264 -22.47 19.56 -5.10
N ALA A 265 -22.35 18.65 -4.15
CA ALA A 265 -22.89 18.80 -2.80
C ALA A 265 -22.25 19.98 -2.05
N SER A 266 -20.92 20.13 -2.16
CA SER A 266 -20.20 21.25 -1.54
C SER A 266 -20.61 22.62 -2.12
N LEU A 267 -20.84 22.67 -3.42
CA LEU A 267 -21.30 23.90 -4.07
C LEU A 267 -22.74 24.29 -3.67
N ARG A 268 -23.61 23.31 -3.42
CA ARG A 268 -24.99 23.55 -2.95
C ARG A 268 -25.02 23.96 -1.49
N GLY A 269 -24.21 23.36 -0.63
CA GLY A 269 -24.11 23.68 0.80
C GLY A 269 -23.55 25.08 1.08
N GLY A 270 -22.77 25.66 0.16
CA GLY A 270 -22.23 27.02 0.26
C GLY A 270 -23.21 28.12 -0.08
N LYS A 271 -24.46 27.83 -0.50
CA LYS A 271 -25.50 28.81 -0.91
C LYS A 271 -26.66 28.94 0.06
N THR A 272 -26.50 28.67 1.33
CA THR A 272 -27.49 29.15 2.31
C THR A 272 -27.10 30.56 2.75
N VAL A 273 -27.26 31.54 1.86
CA VAL A 273 -27.47 32.91 2.29
C VAL A 273 -28.84 32.90 2.93
N SER A 274 -28.91 32.80 4.25
CA SER A 274 -30.10 33.13 5.00
C SER A 274 -30.37 34.60 4.77
N VAL A 275 -31.24 34.92 3.81
CA VAL A 275 -31.88 36.23 3.76
C VAL A 275 -32.79 36.25 4.98
N ILE A 276 -32.28 36.77 6.09
CA ILE A 276 -33.12 37.18 7.21
C ILE A 276 -33.91 38.37 6.67
N SER A 277 -35.11 38.12 6.18
CA SER A 277 -36.12 39.17 5.99
C SER A 277 -36.67 39.53 7.37
N GLY A 278 -35.86 40.28 8.11
CA GLY A 278 -36.27 40.96 9.34
C GLY A 278 -36.62 42.38 8.98
N GLY A 279 -37.91 42.64 8.78
CA GLY A 279 -38.41 44.01 8.68
C GLY A 279 -38.20 44.73 10.01
N THR A 280 -37.31 45.71 10.00
CA THR A 280 -37.41 46.91 10.86
C THR A 280 -36.73 48.04 10.12
N ARG A 281 -37.57 49.01 9.72
CA ARG A 281 -37.14 50.30 9.24
C ARG A 281 -36.39 51.01 10.36
N SER A 282 -35.07 51.12 10.28
CA SER A 282 -34.34 52.18 10.98
C SER A 282 -33.69 53.06 9.92
N GLY A 283 -34.20 54.30 9.84
CA GLY A 283 -33.70 55.31 8.91
C GLY A 283 -32.27 55.70 9.25
N ALA A 284 -31.34 55.44 8.35
CA ALA A 284 -30.00 55.97 8.41
C ALA A 284 -30.06 57.45 7.98
N LYS A 285 -29.79 58.36 8.94
CA LYS A 285 -29.66 59.78 8.70
C LYS A 285 -28.22 60.05 8.24
N PHE A 286 -28.03 60.32 6.95
CA PHE A 286 -26.74 60.80 6.45
C PHE A 286 -26.52 62.25 6.83
N ILE A 287 -25.50 62.57 7.60
CA ILE A 287 -25.00 63.93 7.84
C ILE A 287 -23.87 64.14 6.84
N LYS A 288 -24.07 65.12 5.93
CA LYS A 288 -22.99 65.61 5.09
C LYS A 288 -22.08 66.54 5.89
N PRO A 289 -20.75 66.62 5.53
CA PRO A 289 -19.79 67.47 6.17
C PRO A 289 -20.07 68.96 5.93
#